data_6f61b032e765e91726a902d48e24acb4
#
_entry.id   6f61b032e765e91726a902d48e24acb4
#
_cell.length_a   1.000
_cell.length_b   1.000
_cell.length_c   1.000
_cell.angle_alpha   90.00
_cell.angle_beta   90.00
_cell.angle_gamma   90.00
#
_symmetry.space_group_name_H-M   'P 1'
#
loop_
_entity.id
_entity.type
_entity.pdbx_description
1 polymer ?
#
loop_
_entity_poly.entity_id
_entity_poly.type
_entity_poly.pdbx_seq_one_letter_code
_entity_poly.pdbx_strand_id
1 'polypeptide(L)'
;MFSKKKVELTEGEKLFLDNIYDLVLNPEITEEERVVLITAKTDLEKTGFLPRVVNQLMHAFRANAINRTLTKPVSKFYVNLYNTTSLIENVNGAATL
;
A
#
# COMPACT_ATOMS: atom_id res chain seq x y z
N MET A 1 -19.66 18.93 -15.19
CA MET A 1 -19.32 18.77 -15.03
C MET A 1 -18.68 18.48 -14.90
N PHE A 2 -18.60 18.50 -14.61
CA PHE A 2 -18.03 18.27 -14.33
C PHE A 2 -17.38 17.90 -13.94
N SER A 3 -17.30 18.15 -13.99
CA SER A 3 -16.70 17.90 -13.70
C SER A 3 -16.03 16.98 -12.94
N LYS A 4 -16.00 16.14 -13.13
CA LYS A 4 -15.40 15.19 -12.44
C LYS A 4 -14.11 14.88 -12.98
N LYS A 5 -13.07 15.26 -12.31
CA LYS A 5 -11.79 14.97 -12.70
C LYS A 5 -11.51 13.57 -12.37
N LYS A 6 -11.18 12.78 -13.33
CA LYS A 6 -10.73 11.45 -13.13
C LYS A 6 -9.35 11.50 -12.56
N VAL A 7 -9.10 10.79 -11.51
CA VAL A 7 -7.75 10.66 -10.96
C VAL A 7 -6.94 9.77 -11.88
N GLU A 8 -5.82 10.30 -12.38
CA GLU A 8 -4.95 9.55 -13.26
C GLU A 8 -3.78 9.01 -12.48
N LEU A 9 -3.57 7.70 -12.55
CA LEU A 9 -2.51 7.05 -11.83
C LEU A 9 -1.31 6.80 -12.73
N THR A 10 -0.12 6.94 -12.16
CA THR A 10 1.10 6.60 -12.88
C THR A 10 1.20 5.09 -13.02
N GLU A 11 2.15 4.64 -13.84
CA GLU A 11 2.39 3.22 -14.03
C GLU A 11 2.70 2.52 -12.71
N GLY A 12 3.53 3.15 -11.88
CA GLY A 12 3.86 2.58 -10.59
C GLY A 12 2.66 2.47 -9.67
N GLU A 13 1.82 3.50 -9.71
CA GLU A 13 0.61 3.49 -8.90
C GLU A 13 -0.37 2.42 -9.36
N LYS A 14 -0.45 2.21 -10.67
CA LYS A 14 -1.31 1.17 -11.20
C LYS A 14 -0.82 -0.21 -10.79
N LEU A 15 0.48 -0.43 -10.84
CA LEU A 15 1.06 -1.70 -10.40
C LEU A 15 0.79 -1.94 -8.92
N PHE A 16 0.94 -0.90 -8.14
CA PHE A 16 0.68 -0.99 -6.70
C PHE A 16 -0.79 -1.37 -6.48
N LEU A 17 -1.68 -0.71 -7.19
CA LEU A 17 -3.11 -0.98 -7.09
C LEU A 17 -3.43 -2.41 -7.49
N ASP A 18 -2.81 -2.90 -8.57
CA ASP A 18 -2.99 -4.28 -9.01
C ASP A 18 -2.58 -5.26 -7.94
N ASN A 19 -1.48 -4.98 -7.25
CA ASN A 19 -1.02 -5.83 -6.16
C ASN A 19 -2.04 -5.87 -5.03
N ILE A 20 -2.61 -4.71 -4.70
CA ILE A 20 -3.64 -4.67 -3.67
C ILE A 20 -4.87 -5.47 -4.10
N TYR A 21 -5.28 -5.33 -5.34
CA TYR A 21 -6.41 -6.10 -5.86
C TYR A 21 -6.17 -7.60 -5.73
N ASP A 22 -4.97 -8.05 -6.11
CA ASP A 22 -4.63 -9.46 -6.01
C ASP A 22 -4.73 -9.95 -4.58
N LEU A 23 -4.25 -9.16 -3.64
CA LEU A 23 -4.31 -9.53 -2.23
C LEU A 23 -5.73 -9.57 -1.71
N VAL A 24 -6.54 -8.59 -2.11
CA VAL A 24 -7.93 -8.55 -1.66
C VAL A 24 -8.67 -9.81 -2.08
N LEU A 25 -8.32 -10.34 -3.24
CA LEU A 25 -8.96 -11.54 -3.76
C LEU A 25 -8.33 -12.83 -3.25
N ASN A 26 -7.23 -12.73 -2.53
CA ASN A 26 -6.53 -13.90 -2.03
C ASN A 26 -7.30 -14.52 -0.87
N PRO A 27 -7.71 -15.79 -0.97
CA PRO A 27 -8.50 -16.41 0.10
C PRO A 27 -7.71 -16.68 1.38
N GLU A 28 -6.40 -16.56 1.34
CA GLU A 28 -5.56 -16.83 2.51
C GLU A 28 -5.46 -15.68 3.49
N ILE A 29 -5.88 -14.49 3.10
CA ILE A 29 -5.76 -13.34 4.00
C ILE A 29 -6.95 -13.30 4.96
N THR A 30 -6.76 -12.62 6.09
CA THR A 30 -7.83 -12.48 7.06
C THR A 30 -8.79 -11.38 6.62
N GLU A 31 -9.96 -11.37 7.24
CA GLU A 31 -10.94 -10.35 6.95
C GLU A 31 -10.43 -8.97 7.36
N GLU A 32 -9.73 -8.91 8.48
CA GLU A 32 -9.14 -7.65 8.94
C GLU A 32 -8.14 -7.10 7.94
N GLU A 33 -7.29 -7.98 7.43
CA GLU A 33 -6.32 -7.59 6.41
C GLU A 33 -7.04 -7.10 5.15
N ARG A 34 -8.11 -7.79 4.79
CA ARG A 34 -8.87 -7.44 3.60
C ARG A 34 -9.46 -6.04 3.72
N VAL A 35 -10.02 -5.72 4.88
CA VAL A 35 -10.62 -4.41 5.10
C VAL A 35 -9.57 -3.31 4.98
N VAL A 36 -8.39 -3.54 5.56
CA VAL A 36 -7.31 -2.56 5.47
C VAL A 36 -6.90 -2.34 4.02
N LEU A 37 -6.79 -3.42 3.27
CA LEU A 37 -6.39 -3.33 1.86
C LEU A 37 -7.45 -2.64 1.01
N ILE A 38 -8.71 -2.94 1.26
CA ILE A 38 -9.80 -2.30 0.52
C ILE A 38 -9.84 -0.81 0.81
N THR A 39 -9.62 -0.44 2.06
CA THR A 39 -9.58 0.97 2.44
C THR A 39 -8.46 1.69 1.70
N ALA A 40 -7.29 1.06 1.65
CA ALA A 40 -6.15 1.64 0.95
C ALA A 40 -6.43 1.76 -0.54
N LYS A 41 -7.03 0.72 -1.12
CA LYS A 41 -7.37 0.72 -2.53
C LYS A 41 -8.31 1.89 -2.85
N THR A 42 -9.34 2.03 -2.05
CA THR A 42 -10.32 3.09 -2.25
C THR A 42 -9.68 4.47 -2.12
N ASP A 43 -8.81 4.60 -1.14
CA ASP A 43 -8.13 5.87 -0.90
C ASP A 43 -7.23 6.24 -2.08
N LEU A 44 -6.49 5.26 -2.58
CA LEU A 44 -5.61 5.50 -3.73
C LEU A 44 -6.41 5.88 -4.96
N GLU A 45 -7.51 5.21 -5.20
CA GLU A 45 -8.36 5.51 -6.33
C GLU A 45 -8.97 6.90 -6.23
N LYS A 46 -9.21 7.34 -5.02
CA LYS A 46 -9.81 8.63 -4.80
C LYS A 46 -8.85 9.77 -4.90
N THR A 47 -7.68 9.64 -4.30
CA THR A 47 -6.73 10.73 -4.18
C THR A 47 -5.55 10.64 -5.13
N GLY A 48 -5.19 9.41 -5.52
CA GLY A 48 -4.01 9.21 -6.35
C GLY A 48 -2.71 9.52 -5.63
N PHE A 49 -2.75 9.67 -4.31
CA PHE A 49 -1.56 10.06 -3.55
C PHE A 49 -0.95 8.85 -2.84
N LEU A 50 -0.04 8.21 -3.53
CA LEU A 50 0.55 6.95 -3.09
C LEU A 50 1.28 7.04 -1.75
N PRO A 51 2.11 8.06 -1.47
CA PRO A 51 2.85 8.07 -0.21
C PRO A 51 1.95 8.00 1.02
N ARG A 52 0.81 8.66 0.97
CA ARG A 52 -0.13 8.63 2.07
C ARG A 52 -0.70 7.23 2.26
N VAL A 53 -1.06 6.59 1.15
CA VAL A 53 -1.62 5.24 1.19
C VAL A 53 -0.60 4.25 1.74
N VAL A 54 0.65 4.36 1.30
CA VAL A 54 1.72 3.50 1.79
C VAL A 54 1.90 3.67 3.30
N ASN A 55 1.93 4.91 3.75
CA ASN A 55 2.07 5.18 5.18
C ASN A 55 0.92 4.60 5.99
N GLN A 56 -0.29 4.74 5.48
CA GLN A 56 -1.46 4.19 6.15
C GLN A 56 -1.40 2.67 6.25
N LEU A 57 -0.97 2.03 5.17
CA LEU A 57 -0.84 0.57 5.17
C LEU A 57 0.20 0.11 6.15
N MET A 58 1.36 0.77 6.14
CA MET A 58 2.43 0.39 7.05
C MET A 58 2.01 0.58 8.50
N HIS A 59 1.30 1.67 8.76
CA HIS A 59 0.83 1.93 10.10
C HIS A 59 -0.21 0.90 10.54
N ALA A 60 -1.13 0.57 9.65
CA ALA A 60 -2.21 -0.36 9.98
C ALA A 60 -1.68 -1.77 10.24
N PHE A 61 -0.65 -2.19 9.51
CA PHE A 61 -0.14 -3.55 9.64
C PHE A 61 1.02 -3.68 10.61
N ARG A 62 1.50 -2.57 11.14
CA ARG A 62 2.73 -2.58 11.94
C ARG A 62 2.66 -3.51 13.14
N ALA A 63 1.60 -3.39 13.92
CA ALA A 63 1.46 -4.22 15.13
C ALA A 63 1.42 -5.70 14.75
N ASN A 64 0.68 -6.02 13.69
CA ASN A 64 0.58 -7.40 13.25
C ASN A 64 1.91 -7.92 12.73
N ALA A 65 2.68 -7.06 12.06
CA ALA A 65 3.99 -7.45 11.57
C ALA A 65 4.93 -7.74 12.74
N ILE A 66 4.91 -6.89 13.76
CA ILE A 66 5.74 -7.08 14.94
C ILE A 66 5.36 -8.36 15.66
N ASN A 67 4.07 -8.62 15.78
CA ASN A 67 3.55 -9.80 16.45
C ASN A 67 3.58 -11.06 15.59
N ARG A 68 3.94 -10.91 14.32
CA ARG A 68 4.01 -12.01 13.36
C ARG A 68 2.64 -12.66 13.16
N THR A 69 1.61 -11.83 13.12
CA THR A 69 0.26 -12.32 12.91
C THR A 69 -0.26 -12.05 11.51
N LEU A 70 0.55 -11.43 10.65
CA LEU A 70 0.16 -11.25 9.26
C LEU A 70 0.18 -12.58 8.53
N THR A 71 -0.79 -12.77 7.64
CA THR A 71 -0.75 -13.95 6.77
C THR A 71 0.44 -13.83 5.83
N LYS A 72 0.84 -14.95 5.27
CA LYS A 72 2.01 -14.99 4.39
C LYS A 72 1.95 -13.99 3.24
N PRO A 73 0.88 -13.96 2.47
CA PRO A 73 0.82 -13.00 1.35
C PRO A 73 0.90 -11.56 1.81
N VAL A 74 0.24 -11.22 2.91
CA VAL A 74 0.26 -9.84 3.40
C VAL A 74 1.62 -9.52 4.02
N SER A 75 2.23 -10.49 4.69
CA SER A 75 3.56 -10.30 5.24
C SER A 75 4.57 -9.95 4.14
N LYS A 76 4.50 -10.68 3.04
CA LYS A 76 5.36 -10.42 1.91
C LYS A 76 5.15 -9.03 1.35
N PHE A 77 3.89 -8.66 1.22
CA PHE A 77 3.51 -7.35 0.74
C PHE A 77 4.05 -6.27 1.66
N TYR A 78 3.93 -6.47 2.96
CA TYR A 78 4.40 -5.51 3.95
C TYR A 78 5.91 -5.32 3.88
N VAL A 79 6.65 -6.41 3.73
CA VAL A 79 8.10 -6.34 3.61
C VAL A 79 8.49 -5.54 2.37
N ASN A 80 7.80 -5.77 1.28
CA ASN A 80 8.06 -5.03 0.05
C ASN A 80 7.77 -3.55 0.22
N LEU A 81 6.68 -3.21 0.92
CA LEU A 81 6.36 -1.82 1.23
C LEU A 81 7.47 -1.18 2.03
N TYR A 82 7.90 -1.87 3.06
CA TYR A 82 8.93 -1.35 3.95
C TYR A 82 10.22 -1.10 3.19
N ASN A 83 10.61 -2.05 2.37
CA ASN A 83 11.85 -1.92 1.58
C ASN A 83 11.75 -0.76 0.60
N THR A 84 10.61 -0.61 -0.04
CA THR A 84 10.41 0.48 -0.99
C THR A 84 10.49 1.83 -0.29
N THR A 85 9.85 1.94 0.87
CA THR A 85 9.87 3.18 1.64
C THR A 85 11.29 3.51 2.10
N SER A 86 11.99 2.50 2.61
CA SER A 86 13.36 2.69 3.05
C SER A 86 14.26 3.15 1.91
N LEU A 87 14.06 2.54 0.74
CA LEU A 87 14.85 2.89 -0.42
C LEU A 87 14.62 4.35 -0.82
N ILE A 88 13.39 4.77 -0.80
CA ILE A 88 13.05 6.15 -1.12
C ILE A 88 13.67 7.10 -0.11
N GLU A 89 13.61 6.75 1.16
CA GLU A 89 14.21 7.57 2.20
C GLU A 89 15.71 7.64 2.05
N ASN A 90 16.32 6.52 1.70
CA ASN A 90 17.77 6.49 1.49
C ASN A 90 18.17 7.36 0.32
N VAL A 91 17.40 7.33 -0.74
CA VAL A 91 17.68 8.17 -1.90
C VAL A 91 17.58 9.64 -1.50
N ASN A 92 16.55 9.99 -0.75
CA ASN A 92 16.40 11.36 -0.29
C ASN A 92 17.54 11.76 0.63
N GLY A 93 17.93 10.85 1.53
CA GLY A 93 19.04 11.09 2.41
C GLY A 93 20.33 11.27 1.66
N ALA A 94 20.58 10.44 0.67
CA ALA A 94 21.76 10.55 -0.16
C ALA A 94 21.76 11.87 -0.92
N ALA A 95 20.59 12.28 -1.38
CA ALA A 95 20.48 13.53 -2.12
C ALA A 95 20.82 14.74 -1.25
N THR A 96 20.53 14.65 0.03
CA THR A 96 20.81 15.75 0.94
C THR A 96 22.25 15.79 1.41
N LEU A 97 22.97 14.74 1.20
CA LEU A 97 24.36 14.70 1.55
C LEU A 97 25.20 15.40 0.48
#